data_03f77f81cfdff6c4081e724b250e0d5a
#
_entry.id   03f77f81cfdff6c4081e724b250e0d5a
#
_cell.length_a   1.000
_cell.length_b   1.000
_cell.length_c   1.000
_cell.angle_alpha   90.00
_cell.angle_beta   90.00
_cell.angle_gamma   90.00
#
_symmetry.space_group_name_H-M   'P 1'
#
loop_
_entity.id
_entity.type
_entity.pdbx_description
1 polymer ?
#
loop_
_entity_poly.entity_id
_entity_poly.type
_entity_poly.pdbx_seq_one_letter_code
_entity_poly.pdbx_strand_id
1 'polypeptide(L)'
;ILTQEYWQKKFAGDPSIVGKTLRAGGKVVTVVGVLQSAPSFPAKIDALMNMVNSEHHLSATMVTGRTHRMTEMVARLAPSATLEQTRAEVAGITDRVHRQYPESYDPGSYFHVTVTPFREVLAQKAKLTLYLLMGAAGFVLIIACANVANLTLMRGVRREHELVIRAALGA
;
A
#
# COMPACT_ATOMS: atom_id res chain seq x y z
N ILE A 1 6.95 -9.41 -19.65
CA ILE A 1 7.35 -7.99 -19.63
C ILE A 1 8.24 -7.79 -18.42
N LEU A 2 9.41 -7.17 -18.59
CA LEU A 2 10.30 -6.80 -17.48
C LEU A 2 9.92 -5.44 -16.92
N THR A 3 10.15 -5.22 -15.63
CA THR A 3 10.10 -3.86 -15.07
C THR A 3 11.34 -3.07 -15.45
N GLN A 4 11.25 -1.75 -15.51
CA GLN A 4 12.37 -0.89 -15.85
C GLN A 4 13.52 -1.05 -14.88
N GLU A 5 13.22 -1.14 -13.57
CA GLU A 5 14.24 -1.29 -12.53
C GLU A 5 15.01 -2.61 -12.70
N TYR A 6 14.31 -3.73 -12.93
CA TYR A 6 14.94 -5.02 -13.13
C TYR A 6 15.78 -5.07 -14.42
N TRP A 7 15.25 -4.48 -15.51
CA TRP A 7 15.97 -4.37 -16.79
C TRP A 7 17.27 -3.56 -16.65
N GLN A 8 17.22 -2.42 -15.97
CA GLN A 8 18.41 -1.62 -15.70
C GLN A 8 19.41 -2.38 -14.83
N LYS A 9 18.95 -2.97 -13.73
CA LYS A 9 19.80 -3.66 -12.75
C LYS A 9 20.45 -4.93 -13.28
N LYS A 10 19.69 -5.74 -14.04
CA LYS A 10 20.11 -7.08 -14.47
C LYS A 10 20.72 -7.10 -15.86
N PHE A 11 20.29 -6.22 -16.73
CA PHE A 11 20.67 -6.20 -18.16
C PHE A 11 21.28 -4.85 -18.58
N ALA A 12 21.67 -3.99 -17.63
CA ALA A 12 22.30 -2.71 -17.88
C ALA A 12 21.55 -1.81 -18.88
N GLY A 13 20.22 -2.02 -19.01
CA GLY A 13 19.42 -1.26 -19.97
C GLY A 13 19.59 -1.67 -21.44
N ASP A 14 20.11 -2.87 -21.73
CA ASP A 14 20.28 -3.36 -23.09
C ASP A 14 18.94 -3.51 -23.81
N PRO A 15 18.66 -2.71 -24.86
CA PRO A 15 17.41 -2.79 -25.59
C PRO A 15 17.25 -4.08 -26.40
N SER A 16 18.36 -4.78 -26.69
CA SER A 16 18.35 -6.05 -27.42
C SER A 16 17.74 -7.21 -26.62
N ILE A 17 17.38 -6.99 -25.34
CA ILE A 17 16.74 -8.01 -24.50
C ILE A 17 15.34 -8.37 -24.99
N VAL A 18 14.64 -7.44 -25.66
CA VAL A 18 13.31 -7.71 -26.23
C VAL A 18 13.43 -8.74 -27.36
N GLY A 19 12.63 -9.77 -27.28
CA GLY A 19 12.68 -10.93 -28.17
C GLY A 19 13.62 -12.06 -27.68
N LYS A 20 14.51 -11.82 -26.72
CA LYS A 20 15.36 -12.88 -26.14
C LYS A 20 14.58 -13.74 -25.17
N THR A 21 15.04 -14.97 -25.01
CA THR A 21 14.50 -15.94 -24.06
C THR A 21 15.27 -15.91 -22.74
N LEU A 22 14.54 -15.97 -21.64
CA LEU A 22 15.06 -16.06 -20.27
C LEU A 22 14.49 -17.28 -19.56
N ARG A 23 15.20 -17.79 -18.57
CA ARG A 23 14.66 -18.81 -17.66
C ARG A 23 14.07 -18.14 -16.43
N ALA A 24 12.78 -18.33 -16.20
CA ALA A 24 12.06 -17.84 -15.03
C ALA A 24 11.28 -19.00 -14.39
N GLY A 25 11.60 -19.34 -13.13
CA GLY A 25 10.92 -20.41 -12.41
C GLY A 25 10.99 -21.78 -13.09
N GLY A 26 12.14 -22.10 -13.73
CA GLY A 26 12.31 -23.36 -14.46
C GLY A 26 11.77 -23.38 -15.89
N LYS A 27 11.00 -22.37 -16.31
CA LYS A 27 10.43 -22.23 -17.66
C LYS A 27 11.25 -21.27 -18.52
N VAL A 28 11.21 -21.50 -19.83
CA VAL A 28 11.77 -20.58 -20.82
C VAL A 28 10.67 -19.61 -21.23
N VAL A 29 10.92 -18.32 -21.05
CA VAL A 29 9.98 -17.25 -21.37
C VAL A 29 10.64 -16.24 -22.31
N THR A 30 9.89 -15.69 -23.25
CA THR A 30 10.38 -14.67 -24.16
C THR A 30 10.04 -13.28 -23.59
N VAL A 31 11.01 -12.39 -23.57
CA VAL A 31 10.82 -11.00 -23.20
C VAL A 31 10.09 -10.27 -24.31
N VAL A 32 8.86 -9.86 -24.08
CA VAL A 32 8.05 -9.15 -25.09
C VAL A 32 8.13 -7.63 -24.96
N GLY A 33 8.76 -7.13 -23.90
CA GLY A 33 8.95 -5.69 -23.71
C GLY A 33 9.44 -5.34 -22.32
N VAL A 34 9.75 -4.05 -22.13
CA VAL A 34 10.11 -3.43 -20.86
C VAL A 34 9.04 -2.41 -20.51
N LEU A 35 8.56 -2.46 -19.29
CA LEU A 35 7.57 -1.53 -18.78
C LEU A 35 8.24 -0.17 -18.54
N GLN A 36 7.56 0.93 -18.85
CA GLN A 36 7.99 2.26 -18.41
C GLN A 36 8.06 2.33 -16.88
N SER A 37 8.89 3.23 -16.37
CA SER A 37 9.00 3.44 -14.93
C SER A 37 7.63 3.76 -14.34
N ALA A 38 7.14 2.87 -13.51
CA ALA A 38 5.88 2.99 -12.82
C ALA A 38 6.01 2.45 -11.39
N PRO A 39 5.25 2.97 -10.43
CA PRO A 39 5.23 2.42 -9.08
C PRO A 39 4.88 0.93 -9.12
N SER A 40 5.66 0.13 -8.41
CA SER A 40 5.38 -1.30 -8.28
C SER A 40 4.12 -1.53 -7.44
N PHE A 41 3.16 -2.27 -7.99
CA PHE A 41 1.92 -2.63 -7.29
C PHE A 41 1.54 -4.09 -7.65
N PRO A 42 1.04 -4.86 -6.70
CA PRO A 42 0.81 -4.60 -5.25
C PRO A 42 2.09 -4.67 -4.41
N ALA A 43 3.17 -5.16 -4.98
CA ALA A 43 4.49 -5.27 -4.36
C ALA A 43 5.58 -4.95 -5.39
N LYS A 44 6.82 -4.87 -4.93
CA LYS A 44 7.97 -4.78 -5.82
C LYS A 44 8.08 -6.08 -6.61
N ILE A 45 7.99 -5.98 -7.93
CA ILE A 45 8.06 -7.10 -8.87
C ILE A 45 9.18 -6.85 -9.87
N ASP A 46 9.76 -7.93 -10.38
CA ASP A 46 10.82 -7.87 -11.38
C ASP A 46 10.26 -8.04 -12.80
N ALA A 47 9.20 -8.83 -12.94
CA ALA A 47 8.57 -9.11 -14.22
C ALA A 47 7.06 -9.35 -14.09
N LEU A 48 6.33 -9.04 -15.15
CA LEU A 48 4.94 -9.41 -15.35
C LEU A 48 4.88 -10.59 -16.33
N MET A 49 4.21 -11.65 -15.93
CA MET A 49 4.01 -12.83 -16.75
C MET A 49 2.51 -13.00 -17.05
N ASN A 50 2.21 -13.55 -18.22
CA ASN A 50 0.85 -13.89 -18.55
C ASN A 50 0.38 -15.07 -17.66
N MET A 51 -0.79 -14.90 -17.03
CA MET A 51 -1.38 -15.90 -16.16
C MET A 51 -1.65 -17.24 -16.89
N VAL A 52 -2.01 -17.19 -18.16
CA VAL A 52 -2.23 -18.41 -18.98
C VAL A 52 -0.98 -19.26 -19.22
N ASN A 53 0.20 -18.79 -18.89
CA ASN A 53 1.44 -19.56 -18.96
C ASN A 53 1.80 -20.28 -17.64
N SER A 54 1.00 -20.09 -16.59
CA SER A 54 1.20 -20.76 -15.31
C SER A 54 0.44 -22.09 -15.27
N GLU A 55 1.15 -23.20 -15.08
CA GLU A 55 0.52 -24.53 -14.92
C GLU A 55 -0.46 -24.56 -13.75
N HIS A 56 -0.13 -23.84 -12.68
CA HIS A 56 -1.01 -23.68 -11.52
C HIS A 56 -2.35 -23.07 -11.94
N HIS A 57 -2.34 -22.00 -12.74
CA HIS A 57 -3.56 -21.32 -13.18
C HIS A 57 -4.27 -22.05 -14.35
N LEU A 58 -3.59 -22.95 -15.03
CA LEU A 58 -4.17 -23.77 -16.11
C LEU A 58 -4.72 -25.10 -15.61
N SER A 59 -4.49 -25.47 -14.35
CA SER A 59 -5.07 -26.69 -13.80
C SER A 59 -6.60 -26.61 -13.82
N ALA A 60 -7.26 -27.73 -14.05
CA ALA A 60 -8.73 -27.80 -14.12
C ALA A 60 -9.40 -27.20 -12.86
N THR A 61 -8.80 -27.43 -11.69
CA THR A 61 -9.29 -26.87 -10.42
C THR A 61 -9.22 -25.36 -10.35
N MET A 62 -8.28 -24.71 -11.05
CA MET A 62 -8.15 -23.25 -11.11
C MET A 62 -9.05 -22.62 -12.15
N VAL A 63 -9.18 -23.26 -13.33
CA VAL A 63 -9.99 -22.74 -14.44
C VAL A 63 -11.48 -22.88 -14.15
N THR A 64 -11.90 -24.00 -13.59
CA THR A 64 -13.31 -24.32 -13.32
C THR A 64 -13.73 -24.11 -11.88
N GLY A 65 -12.76 -24.15 -10.94
CA GLY A 65 -13.00 -23.97 -9.51
C GLY A 65 -13.36 -22.53 -9.15
N ARG A 66 -14.37 -22.37 -8.29
CA ARG A 66 -14.81 -21.05 -7.78
C ARG A 66 -14.33 -20.76 -6.37
N THR A 67 -13.63 -21.69 -5.75
CA THR A 67 -13.13 -21.57 -4.37
C THR A 67 -11.73 -20.95 -4.29
N HIS A 68 -11.01 -20.88 -5.41
CA HIS A 68 -9.69 -20.29 -5.46
C HIS A 68 -9.75 -18.78 -5.64
N ARG A 69 -9.51 -18.03 -4.58
CA ARG A 69 -9.72 -16.58 -4.49
C ARG A 69 -8.39 -15.84 -4.32
N MET A 70 -7.53 -15.89 -5.35
CA MET A 70 -6.18 -15.27 -5.31
C MET A 70 -6.00 -14.11 -6.28
N THR A 71 -7.09 -13.62 -6.88
CA THR A 71 -6.99 -12.60 -7.93
C THR A 71 -7.38 -11.24 -7.39
N GLU A 72 -6.47 -10.28 -7.51
CA GLU A 72 -6.79 -8.86 -7.36
C GLU A 72 -6.92 -8.24 -8.75
N MET A 73 -7.92 -7.41 -8.93
CA MET A 73 -8.17 -6.71 -10.20
C MET A 73 -7.92 -5.22 -10.03
N VAL A 74 -7.20 -4.64 -10.99
CA VAL A 74 -7.04 -3.20 -11.10
C VAL A 74 -7.72 -2.75 -12.39
N ALA A 75 -8.63 -1.79 -12.28
CA ALA A 75 -9.38 -1.28 -13.42
C ALA A 75 -9.42 0.24 -13.41
N ARG A 76 -9.69 0.82 -14.57
CA ARG A 76 -9.97 2.25 -14.70
C ARG A 76 -11.48 2.44 -14.84
N LEU A 77 -12.03 3.36 -14.05
CA LEU A 77 -13.43 3.74 -14.19
C LEU A 77 -13.68 4.34 -15.59
N ALA A 78 -14.82 4.04 -16.15
CA ALA A 78 -15.30 4.73 -17.35
C ALA A 78 -15.45 6.24 -17.06
N PRO A 79 -15.28 7.12 -18.07
CA PRO A 79 -15.32 8.57 -17.85
C PRO A 79 -16.59 9.10 -17.17
N SER A 80 -17.72 8.41 -17.36
CA SER A 80 -19.03 8.76 -16.80
C SER A 80 -19.39 8.00 -15.52
N ALA A 81 -18.55 7.06 -15.05
CA ALA A 81 -18.85 6.24 -13.89
C ALA A 81 -18.29 6.86 -12.60
N THR A 82 -19.10 6.82 -11.55
CA THR A 82 -18.66 7.19 -10.20
C THR A 82 -18.20 5.96 -9.41
N LEU A 83 -17.41 6.19 -8.38
CA LEU A 83 -16.99 5.12 -7.47
C LEU A 83 -18.19 4.46 -6.78
N GLU A 84 -19.21 5.23 -6.42
CA GLU A 84 -20.42 4.75 -5.77
C GLU A 84 -21.25 3.85 -6.70
N GLN A 85 -21.43 4.26 -7.94
CA GLN A 85 -22.09 3.44 -8.96
C GLN A 85 -21.33 2.12 -9.16
N THR A 86 -20.01 2.18 -9.26
CA THR A 86 -19.18 0.98 -9.43
C THR A 86 -19.28 0.04 -8.22
N ARG A 87 -19.31 0.57 -7.01
CA ARG A 87 -19.52 -0.23 -5.80
C ARG A 87 -20.88 -0.91 -5.79
N ALA A 88 -21.94 -0.19 -6.15
CA ALA A 88 -23.28 -0.74 -6.23
C ALA A 88 -23.40 -1.84 -7.30
N GLU A 89 -22.80 -1.64 -8.46
CA GLU A 89 -22.78 -2.62 -9.53
C GLU A 89 -22.00 -3.88 -9.16
N VAL A 90 -20.81 -3.73 -8.58
CA VAL A 90 -19.99 -4.86 -8.09
C VAL A 90 -20.70 -5.63 -6.98
N ALA A 91 -21.37 -4.96 -6.05
CA ALA A 91 -22.20 -5.60 -5.03
C ALA A 91 -23.33 -6.41 -5.67
N GLY A 92 -24.04 -5.84 -6.65
CA GLY A 92 -25.10 -6.55 -7.38
C GLY A 92 -24.60 -7.75 -8.18
N ILE A 93 -23.38 -7.69 -8.73
CA ILE A 93 -22.73 -8.84 -9.38
C ILE A 93 -22.40 -9.91 -8.34
N THR A 94 -21.83 -9.51 -7.20
CA THR A 94 -21.47 -10.42 -6.10
C THR A 94 -22.71 -11.16 -5.59
N ASP A 95 -23.81 -10.46 -5.38
CA ASP A 95 -25.09 -11.05 -4.94
C ASP A 95 -25.67 -12.04 -5.98
N ARG A 96 -25.52 -11.76 -7.26
CA ARG A 96 -25.90 -12.72 -8.32
C ARG A 96 -25.05 -13.97 -8.29
N VAL A 97 -23.75 -13.82 -8.12
CA VAL A 97 -22.81 -14.95 -8.04
C VAL A 97 -23.13 -15.84 -6.84
N HIS A 98 -23.41 -15.26 -5.67
CA HIS A 98 -23.84 -16.00 -4.48
C HIS A 98 -25.13 -16.80 -4.73
N ARG A 99 -26.12 -16.19 -5.37
CA ARG A 99 -27.40 -16.88 -5.69
C ARG A 99 -27.24 -17.98 -6.74
N GLN A 100 -26.33 -17.79 -7.70
CA GLN A 100 -26.13 -18.74 -8.79
C GLN A 100 -25.29 -19.94 -8.37
N TYR A 101 -24.38 -19.76 -7.39
CA TYR A 101 -23.43 -20.79 -6.97
C TYR A 101 -23.33 -20.88 -5.42
N PRO A 102 -24.45 -21.23 -4.76
CA PRO A 102 -24.49 -21.26 -3.29
C PRO A 102 -23.53 -22.27 -2.69
N GLU A 103 -23.21 -23.36 -3.41
CA GLU A 103 -22.25 -24.38 -2.99
C GLU A 103 -20.79 -23.88 -2.92
N SER A 104 -20.46 -22.85 -3.71
CA SER A 104 -19.11 -22.27 -3.76
C SER A 104 -18.99 -20.96 -2.95
N TYR A 105 -20.11 -20.31 -2.72
CA TYR A 105 -20.24 -19.03 -2.02
C TYR A 105 -21.26 -19.15 -0.89
N ASP A 106 -20.96 -19.97 0.08
CA ASP A 106 -21.77 -20.12 1.29
C ASP A 106 -22.01 -18.74 1.93
N PRO A 107 -23.23 -18.40 2.35
CA PRO A 107 -23.55 -17.19 3.10
C PRO A 107 -22.68 -16.96 4.33
N GLY A 108 -22.16 -18.03 4.97
CA GLY A 108 -21.20 -17.98 6.06
C GLY A 108 -19.76 -17.64 5.63
N SER A 109 -19.42 -17.68 4.35
CA SER A 109 -18.05 -17.48 3.86
C SER A 109 -17.60 -16.02 3.86
N TYR A 110 -18.47 -15.06 4.13
CA TYR A 110 -18.22 -13.62 4.12
C TYR A 110 -17.51 -13.11 2.84
N PHE A 111 -17.63 -13.85 1.73
CA PHE A 111 -17.03 -13.44 0.48
C PHE A 111 -17.75 -12.21 -0.07
N HIS A 112 -17.03 -11.14 -0.21
CA HIS A 112 -17.50 -9.94 -0.89
C HIS A 112 -16.35 -9.30 -1.67
N VAL A 113 -16.69 -8.64 -2.75
CA VAL A 113 -15.72 -7.87 -3.55
C VAL A 113 -15.77 -6.41 -3.12
N THR A 114 -14.64 -5.91 -2.64
CA THR A 114 -14.51 -4.52 -2.21
C THR A 114 -13.87 -3.69 -3.32
N VAL A 115 -14.48 -2.56 -3.65
CA VAL A 115 -13.92 -1.59 -4.60
C VAL A 115 -13.28 -0.45 -3.82
N THR A 116 -11.95 -0.37 -3.90
CA THR A 116 -11.14 0.62 -3.19
C THR A 116 -10.41 1.50 -4.20
N PRO A 117 -10.40 2.83 -4.05
CA PRO A 117 -9.58 3.69 -4.88
C PRO A 117 -8.10 3.31 -4.81
N PHE A 118 -7.45 3.18 -5.96
CA PHE A 118 -6.05 2.77 -6.04
C PHE A 118 -5.12 3.66 -5.18
N ARG A 119 -5.42 4.95 -5.14
CA ARG A 119 -4.68 5.92 -4.29
C ARG A 119 -4.76 5.56 -2.80
N GLU A 120 -5.89 5.07 -2.31
CA GLU A 120 -6.04 4.66 -0.92
C GLU A 120 -5.22 3.41 -0.61
N VAL A 121 -5.19 2.45 -1.53
CA VAL A 121 -4.38 1.24 -1.39
C VAL A 121 -2.89 1.59 -1.31
N LEU A 122 -2.40 2.50 -2.15
CA LEU A 122 -1.03 3.00 -2.10
C LEU A 122 -0.73 3.75 -0.78
N ALA A 123 -1.68 4.56 -0.32
CA ALA A 123 -1.52 5.35 0.90
C ALA A 123 -1.56 4.51 2.18
N GLN A 124 -2.23 3.37 2.20
CA GLN A 124 -2.35 2.53 3.41
C GLN A 124 -1.00 2.13 3.99
N LYS A 125 -0.03 1.78 3.15
CA LYS A 125 1.33 1.41 3.61
C LYS A 125 2.09 2.57 4.23
N ALA A 126 1.83 3.80 3.79
CA ALA A 126 2.49 5.01 4.29
C ALA A 126 1.82 5.57 5.56
N LYS A 127 0.53 5.32 5.77
CA LYS A 127 -0.24 5.88 6.89
C LYS A 127 0.36 5.55 8.26
N LEU A 128 0.68 4.28 8.50
CA LEU A 128 1.25 3.84 9.77
C LEU A 128 2.59 4.54 10.05
N THR A 129 3.45 4.61 9.07
CA THR A 129 4.76 5.29 9.19
C THR A 129 4.58 6.78 9.47
N LEU A 130 3.62 7.43 8.82
CA LEU A 130 3.32 8.84 9.05
C LEU A 130 2.77 9.08 10.46
N TYR A 131 1.88 8.24 10.96
CA TYR A 131 1.37 8.35 12.33
C TYR A 131 2.46 8.14 13.38
N LEU A 132 3.37 7.18 13.16
CA LEU A 132 4.52 6.97 14.06
C LEU A 132 5.46 8.18 14.06
N LEU A 133 5.75 8.77 12.89
CA LEU A 133 6.54 9.99 12.77
C LEU A 133 5.88 11.19 13.46
N MET A 134 4.57 11.38 13.26
CA MET A 134 3.81 12.43 13.95
C MET A 134 3.83 12.23 15.47
N GLY A 135 3.66 10.99 15.93
CA GLY A 135 3.75 10.68 17.36
C GLY A 135 5.12 11.01 17.93
N ALA A 136 6.20 10.58 17.25
CA ALA A 136 7.57 10.90 17.67
C ALA A 136 7.85 12.41 17.72
N ALA A 137 7.41 13.17 16.70
CA ALA A 137 7.54 14.62 16.68
C ALA A 137 6.75 15.27 17.83
N GLY A 138 5.55 14.76 18.12
CA GLY A 138 4.73 15.21 19.26
C GLY A 138 5.43 14.98 20.61
N PHE A 139 6.06 13.82 20.80
CA PHE A 139 6.81 13.54 22.02
C PHE A 139 8.02 14.47 22.17
N VAL A 140 8.78 14.72 21.11
CA VAL A 140 9.89 15.68 21.13
C VAL A 140 9.40 17.08 21.51
N LEU A 141 8.28 17.50 20.96
CA LEU A 141 7.67 18.81 21.30
C LEU A 141 7.28 18.87 22.77
N ILE A 142 6.63 17.83 23.30
CA ILE A 142 6.25 17.77 24.72
C ILE A 142 7.49 17.88 25.63
N ILE A 143 8.57 17.15 25.32
CA ILE A 143 9.83 17.21 26.07
C ILE A 143 10.41 18.61 26.00
N ALA A 144 10.43 19.25 24.83
CA ALA A 144 10.93 20.62 24.68
C ALA A 144 10.09 21.61 25.49
N CYS A 145 8.76 21.51 25.46
CA CYS A 145 7.87 22.34 26.26
C CYS A 145 8.08 22.14 27.76
N ALA A 146 8.23 20.89 28.22
CA ALA A 146 8.52 20.59 29.62
C ALA A 146 9.86 21.19 30.06
N ASN A 147 10.91 21.10 29.24
CA ASN A 147 12.18 21.71 29.53
C ASN A 147 12.12 23.23 29.62
N VAL A 148 11.40 23.88 28.69
CA VAL A 148 11.18 25.35 28.74
C VAL A 148 10.37 25.74 29.99
N ALA A 149 9.33 24.98 30.32
CA ALA A 149 8.54 25.20 31.52
C ALA A 149 9.39 25.09 32.79
N ASN A 150 10.21 24.06 32.92
CA ASN A 150 11.11 23.88 34.04
C ASN A 150 12.13 25.03 34.16
N LEU A 151 12.72 25.48 33.05
CA LEU A 151 13.67 26.60 33.02
C LEU A 151 12.99 27.92 33.43
N THR A 152 11.77 28.16 32.96
CA THR A 152 11.02 29.38 33.33
C THR A 152 10.60 29.37 34.81
N LEU A 153 10.20 28.19 35.31
CA LEU A 153 9.88 28.05 36.74
C LEU A 153 11.10 28.30 37.62
N MET A 154 12.26 27.70 37.27
CA MET A 154 13.52 27.91 37.99
C MET A 154 13.95 29.40 38.01
N ARG A 155 13.75 30.10 36.88
CA ARG A 155 14.01 31.56 36.82
C ARG A 155 13.05 32.35 37.69
N GLY A 156 11.78 31.94 37.73
CA GLY A 156 10.75 32.55 38.60
C GLY A 156 11.14 32.48 40.09
N VAL A 157 11.46 31.28 40.57
CA VAL A 157 11.87 31.03 41.96
C VAL A 157 13.13 31.83 42.36
N ARG A 158 14.13 31.90 41.47
CA ARG A 158 15.32 32.72 41.72
C ARG A 158 14.98 34.22 41.85
N ARG A 159 14.07 34.73 41.04
CA ARG A 159 13.64 36.14 41.08
C ARG A 159 12.83 36.45 42.35
N GLU A 160 11.98 35.54 42.79
CA GLU A 160 11.27 35.67 44.07
C GLU A 160 12.26 35.78 45.24
N HIS A 161 13.29 34.91 45.28
CA HIS A 161 14.30 34.95 46.30
C HIS A 161 15.08 36.30 46.32
N GLU A 162 15.41 36.84 45.17
CA GLU A 162 16.09 38.11 44.99
C GLU A 162 15.20 39.29 45.46
N LEU A 163 13.90 39.24 45.15
CA LEU A 163 12.92 40.25 45.61
C LEU A 163 12.72 40.22 47.12
N VAL A 164 12.64 39.03 47.73
CA VAL A 164 12.53 38.87 49.19
C VAL A 164 13.74 39.44 49.89
N ILE A 165 14.98 39.18 49.40
CA ILE A 165 16.19 39.73 49.97
C ILE A 165 16.22 41.27 49.84
N ARG A 166 15.85 41.83 48.71
CA ARG A 166 15.79 43.29 48.50
C ARG A 166 14.75 43.93 49.43
N ALA A 167 13.56 43.31 49.54
CA ALA A 167 12.55 43.81 50.47
C ALA A 167 13.00 43.77 51.94
N ALA A 168 13.74 42.75 52.35
CA ALA A 168 14.32 42.65 53.69
C ALA A 168 15.41 43.67 53.97
N LEU A 169 16.11 44.15 52.94
CA LEU A 169 17.16 45.17 53.06
C LEU A 169 16.64 46.61 52.87
N GLY A 170 15.33 46.79 52.70
CA GLY A 170 14.69 48.11 52.60
C GLY A 170 14.87 48.78 51.24
N ALA A 171 15.13 48.02 50.16
CA ALA A 171 15.28 48.53 48.80
C ALA A 171 13.95 48.32 48.02
#